data_7fed33c65975b439494f6eaea5221048
#
_entry.id   7fed33c65975b439494f6eaea5221048
#
_cell.length_a   1.000
_cell.length_b   1.000
_cell.length_c   1.000
_cell.angle_alpha   90.00
_cell.angle_beta   90.00
_cell.angle_gamma   90.00
#
_symmetry.space_group_name_H-M   'P 1'
#
loop_
_entity.id
_entity.type
_entity.pdbx_description
1 polymer ?
#
loop_
_entity_poly.entity_id
_entity_poly.type
_entity_poly.pdbx_seq_one_letter_code
_entity_poly.pdbx_strand_id
1 'polypeptide(L)'
;MDSNRINGAGSPGCQTGSVCRQEDHNLFGQAVNEARSLSAVPVPAKAPIWSSSAPYGNFSRNGYIWNNDVWGAGAGPQTISVREVNQWGVWSNQPNTAGIKSYPHEAFNIGKPLSSISALRSSFNQDVPTNGAWDVAYDIWDSSNQHEIMLWTNYTGNPDGSGNVKPISYHYRQDPSGAAIPVYTNVNVGGATWNVFEGYNGHKVISLLRTSKTNSGTVDIKSILQWIKSKGYFGDINVGSVQYGVEITSSPGGMNFNFNNWSVTSK
;
A
#
# COMPACT_ATOMS: atom_id res chain seq x y z
N MET A 1 47.51 -2.01 41.79
CA MET A 1 48.83 -2.30 41.18
C MET A 1 48.72 -1.74 39.78
N ASP A 2 49.03 -0.52 39.66
CA ASP A 2 50.26 0.14 39.16
C ASP A 2 50.31 0.04 37.64
N SER A 3 50.10 1.16 37.00
CA SER A 3 50.98 2.31 36.63
C SER A 3 51.90 1.93 35.45
N ASN A 4 52.10 2.69 34.41
CA ASN A 4 52.64 4.00 34.18
C ASN A 4 52.62 4.31 32.67
N ARG A 5 52.23 5.48 32.20
CA ARG A 5 53.02 6.70 31.90
C ARG A 5 54.35 6.44 31.16
N ILE A 6 54.63 7.13 30.04
CA ILE A 6 55.37 8.41 29.94
C ILE A 6 55.52 8.82 28.46
N ASN A 7 55.07 9.98 28.03
CA ASN A 7 55.77 11.23 27.69
C ASN A 7 56.83 11.26 26.56
N GLY A 8 56.75 12.29 25.80
CA GLY A 8 57.80 13.06 25.24
C GLY A 8 57.52 13.58 23.85
N ALA A 9 57.03 14.74 23.61
CA ALA A 9 57.68 16.07 23.65
C ALA A 9 58.70 16.30 22.53
N GLY A 10 58.45 17.35 21.76
CA GLY A 10 59.52 18.08 21.14
C GLY A 10 59.18 18.81 19.85
N SER A 11 58.69 20.02 19.93
CA SER A 11 59.03 21.09 18.95
C SER A 11 60.47 21.57 19.19
N PRO A 12 61.12 22.25 18.29
CA PRO A 12 60.86 23.61 17.85
C PRO A 12 61.28 23.82 16.39
N GLY A 13 60.93 24.82 15.64
CA GLY A 13 60.97 26.21 15.92
C GLY A 13 61.77 26.96 14.88
N CYS A 14 61.22 28.09 14.46
CA CYS A 14 61.93 29.30 14.06
C CYS A 14 62.50 29.38 12.66
N GLN A 15 62.55 30.43 12.00
CA GLN A 15 62.33 31.87 12.06
C GLN A 15 62.71 32.46 10.71
N THR A 16 61.97 33.49 10.35
CA THR A 16 62.36 34.71 9.68
C THR A 16 63.13 34.70 8.36
N GLY A 17 62.53 35.38 7.43
CA GLY A 17 63.25 36.38 6.73
C GLY A 17 63.08 36.42 5.22
N SER A 18 62.51 37.53 4.78
CA SER A 18 62.82 38.25 3.51
C SER A 18 61.99 37.92 2.26
N VAL A 19 61.15 38.86 2.00
CA VAL A 19 60.80 39.50 0.74
C VAL A 19 61.58 39.02 -0.50
N CYS A 20 60.85 38.53 -1.48
CA CYS A 20 61.10 38.79 -2.89
C CYS A 20 59.79 38.88 -3.64
N ARG A 21 59.55 40.03 -4.21
CA ARG A 21 58.55 40.25 -5.27
C ARG A 21 59.04 39.57 -6.53
N GLN A 22 58.12 38.94 -7.23
CA GLN A 22 58.09 39.00 -8.70
C GLN A 22 56.68 38.76 -9.19
N GLU A 23 56.20 39.79 -9.83
CA GLU A 23 55.03 39.76 -10.71
C GLU A 23 55.35 38.85 -11.88
N ASP A 24 54.35 38.08 -12.33
CA ASP A 24 54.04 38.00 -13.76
C ASP A 24 52.85 37.09 -13.99
N HIS A 25 51.86 37.72 -14.60
CA HIS A 25 50.92 37.23 -15.60
C HIS A 25 50.61 35.73 -15.68
N ASN A 26 49.37 35.37 -15.32
CA ASN A 26 48.59 34.53 -16.18
C ASN A 26 47.06 34.75 -16.03
N LEU A 27 46.54 35.52 -16.98
CA LEU A 27 45.13 35.61 -17.29
C LEU A 27 44.69 34.27 -17.88
N PHE A 28 44.18 33.38 -17.04
CA PHE A 28 43.30 32.30 -17.49
C PHE A 28 42.01 32.38 -16.72
N GLY A 29 40.96 32.64 -17.47
CA GLY A 29 39.63 32.86 -16.98
C GLY A 29 39.14 31.74 -16.07
N GLN A 30 38.75 32.09 -14.85
CA GLN A 30 37.83 31.30 -14.08
C GLN A 30 36.46 31.40 -14.77
N ALA A 31 36.19 30.35 -15.57
CA ALA A 31 34.82 30.04 -15.94
C ALA A 31 34.14 29.57 -14.67
N VAL A 32 33.45 30.50 -14.03
CA VAL A 32 32.53 30.18 -12.94
C VAL A 32 31.42 29.32 -13.57
N ASN A 33 31.51 28.03 -13.43
CA ASN A 33 30.42 27.12 -13.66
C ASN A 33 29.35 27.38 -12.58
N GLU A 34 28.58 28.41 -12.73
CA GLU A 34 27.26 28.49 -12.14
C GLU A 34 26.39 27.41 -12.80
N ALA A 35 26.49 26.20 -12.25
CA ALA A 35 25.44 25.22 -12.42
C ALA A 35 24.18 25.81 -11.75
N ARG A 36 23.42 26.62 -12.51
CA ARG A 36 22.04 26.92 -12.16
C ARG A 36 21.36 25.58 -12.02
N SER A 37 21.13 25.18 -10.77
CA SER A 37 20.09 24.22 -10.44
C SER A 37 18.79 24.76 -11.04
N LEU A 38 18.46 24.27 -12.23
CA LEU A 38 17.12 24.42 -12.78
C LEU A 38 16.22 23.64 -11.82
N SER A 39 15.68 24.33 -10.82
CA SER A 39 14.55 23.82 -10.07
C SER A 39 13.52 23.41 -11.12
N ALA A 40 13.31 22.12 -11.27
CA ALA A 40 12.29 21.62 -12.17
C ALA A 40 10.99 22.30 -11.76
N VAL A 41 10.45 23.13 -12.64
CA VAL A 41 9.13 23.73 -12.45
C VAL A 41 8.20 22.53 -12.21
N PRO A 42 7.48 22.46 -11.09
CA PRO A 42 6.58 21.35 -10.84
C PRO A 42 5.60 21.30 -12.02
N VAL A 43 5.62 20.23 -12.78
CA VAL A 43 4.60 20.01 -13.80
C VAL A 43 3.27 20.02 -13.06
N PRO A 44 2.34 20.93 -13.39
CA PRO A 44 1.06 21.00 -12.69
C PRO A 44 0.40 19.63 -12.77
N ALA A 45 -0.02 19.12 -11.61
CA ALA A 45 -0.68 17.82 -11.53
C ALA A 45 -1.89 17.86 -12.47
N LYS A 46 -1.96 16.91 -13.40
CA LYS A 46 -3.06 16.81 -14.36
C LYS A 46 -4.39 16.79 -13.61
N ALA A 47 -5.32 17.62 -14.01
CA ALA A 47 -6.66 17.63 -13.42
C ALA A 47 -7.30 16.24 -13.53
N PRO A 48 -8.04 15.77 -12.52
CA PRO A 48 -8.70 14.47 -12.57
C PRO A 48 -9.73 14.46 -13.71
N ILE A 49 -9.83 13.33 -14.40
CA ILE A 49 -10.89 13.11 -15.42
C ILE A 49 -12.26 12.91 -14.78
N TRP A 50 -12.28 12.53 -13.51
CA TRP A 50 -13.47 12.42 -12.69
C TRP A 50 -13.12 12.52 -11.21
N SER A 51 -14.05 13.09 -10.43
CA SER A 51 -13.94 13.17 -8.98
C SER A 51 -15.32 13.18 -8.34
N SER A 52 -15.45 12.62 -7.15
CA SER A 52 -16.71 12.59 -6.40
C SER A 52 -16.50 12.56 -4.90
N SER A 53 -17.30 13.36 -4.19
CA SER A 53 -17.44 13.29 -2.72
C SER A 53 -18.74 12.59 -2.29
N ALA A 54 -19.58 12.13 -3.26
CA ALA A 54 -20.78 11.36 -2.94
C ALA A 54 -20.36 10.02 -2.30
N PRO A 55 -21.00 9.55 -1.22
CA PRO A 55 -20.62 8.31 -0.53
C PRO A 55 -20.53 7.10 -1.46
N TYR A 56 -21.46 6.96 -2.39
CA TYR A 56 -21.49 5.88 -3.40
C TYR A 56 -21.21 6.39 -4.82
N GLY A 57 -20.45 7.50 -4.94
CA GLY A 57 -20.02 8.01 -6.24
C GLY A 57 -19.21 6.95 -6.98
N ASN A 58 -19.55 6.68 -8.24
CA ASN A 58 -18.86 5.71 -9.07
C ASN A 58 -18.59 6.27 -10.48
N PHE A 59 -17.59 5.69 -11.13
CA PHE A 59 -17.15 6.02 -12.48
C PHE A 59 -16.65 4.77 -13.18
N SER A 60 -16.94 4.61 -14.46
CA SER A 60 -16.49 3.47 -15.26
C SER A 60 -15.78 3.92 -16.51
N ARG A 61 -14.65 3.29 -16.81
CA ARG A 61 -13.90 3.52 -18.05
C ARG A 61 -13.02 2.32 -18.41
N ASN A 62 -13.01 1.93 -19.66
CA ASN A 62 -12.15 0.86 -20.21
C ASN A 62 -12.24 -0.48 -19.42
N GLY A 63 -13.42 -0.84 -18.92
CA GLY A 63 -13.65 -2.06 -18.16
C GLY A 63 -13.30 -1.97 -16.68
N TYR A 64 -12.75 -0.84 -16.23
CA TYR A 64 -12.52 -0.56 -14.81
C TYR A 64 -13.65 0.28 -14.22
N ILE A 65 -13.89 0.10 -12.92
CA ILE A 65 -14.93 0.78 -12.16
C ILE A 65 -14.29 1.33 -10.89
N TRP A 66 -14.47 2.62 -10.61
CA TRP A 66 -14.04 3.25 -9.36
C TRP A 66 -15.24 3.58 -8.50
N ASN A 67 -15.14 3.31 -7.22
CA ASN A 67 -16.16 3.57 -6.23
C ASN A 67 -15.59 4.34 -5.05
N ASN A 68 -16.29 5.37 -4.57
CA ASN A 68 -15.90 6.08 -3.34
C ASN A 68 -16.24 5.29 -2.07
N ASP A 69 -17.30 4.55 -2.10
CA ASP A 69 -17.76 3.51 -1.18
C ASP A 69 -17.60 3.84 0.31
N VAL A 70 -18.36 4.83 0.76
CA VAL A 70 -18.40 5.30 2.14
C VAL A 70 -19.71 4.84 2.79
N TRP A 71 -19.65 3.92 3.77
CA TRP A 71 -20.85 3.36 4.41
C TRP A 71 -20.80 3.34 5.94
N GLY A 72 -19.60 3.45 6.55
CA GLY A 72 -19.42 3.22 7.97
C GLY A 72 -20.13 4.24 8.86
N ALA A 73 -20.63 3.78 10.00
CA ALA A 73 -21.29 4.65 10.95
C ALA A 73 -20.37 5.79 11.42
N GLY A 74 -20.85 7.02 11.32
CA GLY A 74 -20.11 8.22 11.68
C GLY A 74 -18.95 8.54 10.73
N ALA A 75 -18.99 8.06 9.47
CA ALA A 75 -17.99 8.39 8.47
C ALA A 75 -17.89 9.90 8.25
N GLY A 76 -16.67 10.38 8.11
CA GLY A 76 -16.32 11.74 7.77
C GLY A 76 -16.25 11.99 6.26
N PRO A 77 -15.82 13.18 5.84
CA PRO A 77 -15.73 13.54 4.44
C PRO A 77 -14.63 12.75 3.72
N GLN A 78 -14.93 12.34 2.48
CA GLN A 78 -14.03 11.63 1.59
C GLN A 78 -14.26 12.06 0.14
N THR A 79 -13.20 12.13 -0.65
CA THR A 79 -13.25 12.46 -2.07
C THR A 79 -12.33 11.53 -2.83
N ILE A 80 -12.89 10.75 -3.74
CA ILE A 80 -12.14 9.96 -4.72
C ILE A 80 -11.89 10.78 -5.98
N SER A 81 -10.73 10.60 -6.61
CA SER A 81 -10.34 11.30 -7.85
C SER A 81 -9.60 10.36 -8.78
N VAL A 82 -10.09 10.22 -10.00
CA VAL A 82 -9.47 9.42 -11.07
C VAL A 82 -8.73 10.36 -12.03
N ARG A 83 -7.44 10.16 -12.21
CA ARG A 83 -6.59 10.98 -13.08
C ARG A 83 -6.44 10.36 -14.46
N GLU A 84 -6.25 9.07 -14.49
CA GLU A 84 -6.19 8.24 -15.71
C GLU A 84 -6.71 6.84 -15.36
N VAL A 85 -6.93 6.01 -16.37
CA VAL A 85 -7.13 4.57 -16.14
C VAL A 85 -5.90 4.06 -15.38
N ASN A 86 -6.09 3.32 -14.31
CA ASN A 86 -5.07 2.81 -13.40
C ASN A 86 -4.31 3.86 -12.54
N GLN A 87 -4.72 5.14 -12.56
CA GLN A 87 -4.17 6.18 -11.69
C GLN A 87 -5.29 6.94 -10.99
N TRP A 88 -5.41 6.76 -9.70
CA TRP A 88 -6.44 7.40 -8.89
C TRP A 88 -5.96 7.66 -7.47
N GLY A 89 -6.74 8.29 -6.68
CA GLY A 89 -6.46 8.50 -5.28
C GLY A 89 -7.70 8.93 -4.51
N VAL A 90 -7.57 8.90 -3.19
CA VAL A 90 -8.61 9.35 -2.28
C VAL A 90 -8.00 10.26 -1.22
N TRP A 91 -8.66 11.38 -0.97
CA TRP A 91 -8.51 12.15 0.25
C TRP A 91 -9.62 11.74 1.21
N SER A 92 -9.26 11.43 2.44
CA SER A 92 -10.22 10.97 3.45
C SER A 92 -9.89 11.54 4.82
N ASN A 93 -10.91 12.01 5.55
CA ASN A 93 -10.80 12.50 6.92
C ASN A 93 -11.82 11.76 7.81
N GLN A 94 -11.48 10.52 8.15
CA GLN A 94 -12.33 9.67 8.96
C GLN A 94 -11.99 9.83 10.44
N PRO A 95 -13.01 10.00 11.31
CA PRO A 95 -12.78 10.13 12.74
C PRO A 95 -12.21 8.83 13.33
N ASN A 96 -11.42 8.95 14.40
CA ASN A 96 -10.90 7.79 15.11
C ASN A 96 -11.98 7.20 16.04
N THR A 97 -12.96 6.54 15.44
CA THR A 97 -14.03 5.80 16.10
C THR A 97 -14.04 4.36 15.59
N ALA A 98 -14.66 3.45 16.34
CA ALA A 98 -14.67 2.03 15.96
C ALA A 98 -15.31 1.79 14.58
N GLY A 99 -14.88 0.73 13.91
CA GLY A 99 -15.40 0.21 12.65
C GLY A 99 -14.83 0.88 11.41
N ILE A 100 -14.88 0.11 10.32
CA ILE A 100 -14.47 0.56 8.99
C ILE A 100 -15.44 1.65 8.51
N LYS A 101 -14.91 2.70 7.88
CA LYS A 101 -15.68 3.85 7.39
C LYS A 101 -15.95 3.78 5.89
N SER A 102 -15.01 3.23 5.14
CA SER A 102 -15.07 3.22 3.68
C SER A 102 -14.10 2.21 3.08
N TYR A 103 -14.38 1.82 1.84
CA TYR A 103 -13.45 1.08 0.98
C TYR A 103 -13.45 1.68 -0.43
N PRO A 104 -12.86 2.87 -0.63
CA PRO A 104 -12.64 3.39 -1.96
C PRO A 104 -11.72 2.46 -2.74
N HIS A 105 -12.16 2.06 -3.93
CA HIS A 105 -11.48 1.04 -4.72
C HIS A 105 -11.64 1.22 -6.22
N GLU A 106 -10.77 0.56 -6.95
CA GLU A 106 -10.86 0.28 -8.38
C GLU A 106 -11.18 -1.20 -8.57
N ALA A 107 -12.11 -1.55 -9.45
CA ALA A 107 -12.61 -2.90 -9.69
C ALA A 107 -12.47 -3.31 -11.15
N PHE A 108 -12.27 -4.61 -11.38
CA PHE A 108 -12.28 -5.25 -12.69
C PHE A 108 -13.09 -6.55 -12.63
N ASN A 109 -14.12 -6.65 -13.50
CA ASN A 109 -14.97 -7.82 -13.54
C ASN A 109 -14.34 -8.98 -14.31
N ILE A 110 -14.39 -10.18 -13.74
CA ILE A 110 -13.88 -11.43 -14.32
C ILE A 110 -15.00 -12.26 -14.90
N GLY A 111 -16.00 -12.63 -14.07
CA GLY A 111 -17.21 -13.35 -14.49
C GLY A 111 -16.94 -14.76 -15.05
N LYS A 112 -15.92 -15.47 -14.58
CA LYS A 112 -15.51 -16.79 -15.09
C LYS A 112 -15.31 -17.81 -13.98
N PRO A 113 -15.63 -19.11 -14.22
CA PRO A 113 -15.24 -20.18 -13.32
C PRO A 113 -13.72 -20.23 -13.11
N LEU A 114 -13.27 -20.45 -11.89
CA LEU A 114 -11.83 -20.53 -11.55
C LEU A 114 -11.12 -21.60 -12.38
N SER A 115 -11.77 -22.71 -12.67
CA SER A 115 -11.25 -23.80 -13.52
C SER A 115 -10.98 -23.38 -14.95
N SER A 116 -11.75 -22.41 -15.50
CA SER A 116 -11.59 -21.91 -16.87
C SER A 116 -10.54 -20.81 -17.01
N ILE A 117 -10.06 -20.24 -15.90
CA ILE A 117 -9.06 -19.18 -15.90
C ILE A 117 -7.66 -19.80 -16.05
N SER A 118 -6.98 -19.52 -17.14
CA SER A 118 -5.58 -19.99 -17.34
C SER A 118 -4.57 -19.12 -16.60
N ALA A 119 -4.82 -17.82 -16.47
CA ALA A 119 -4.01 -16.88 -15.69
C ALA A 119 -4.90 -15.77 -15.11
N LEU A 120 -4.64 -15.39 -13.84
CA LEU A 120 -5.21 -14.21 -13.21
C LEU A 120 -4.12 -13.56 -12.37
N ARG A 121 -3.59 -12.46 -12.86
CA ARG A 121 -2.47 -11.73 -12.25
C ARG A 121 -2.78 -10.26 -12.16
N SER A 122 -2.20 -9.61 -11.16
CA SER A 122 -2.31 -8.17 -10.98
C SER A 122 -0.97 -7.56 -10.62
N SER A 123 -0.78 -6.31 -11.00
CA SER A 123 0.32 -5.46 -10.52
C SER A 123 -0.25 -4.22 -9.85
N PHE A 124 0.47 -3.69 -8.86
CA PHE A 124 0.06 -2.53 -8.10
C PHE A 124 1.26 -1.64 -7.74
N ASN A 125 0.98 -0.34 -7.57
CA ASN A 125 1.90 0.65 -7.03
C ASN A 125 1.09 1.76 -6.37
N GLN A 126 1.40 2.09 -5.12
CA GLN A 126 0.68 3.04 -4.31
C GLN A 126 1.60 3.86 -3.40
N ASP A 127 1.11 5.03 -2.99
CA ASP A 127 1.67 5.81 -1.89
C ASP A 127 0.59 5.98 -0.82
N VAL A 128 0.92 5.61 0.40
CA VAL A 128 0.00 5.62 1.54
C VAL A 128 0.62 6.34 2.73
N PRO A 129 -0.19 6.94 3.61
CA PRO A 129 0.31 7.60 4.82
C PRO A 129 0.91 6.58 5.80
N THR A 130 1.73 7.06 6.73
CA THR A 130 2.35 6.23 7.77
C THR A 130 1.53 6.15 9.06
N ASN A 131 0.50 6.96 9.19
CA ASN A 131 -0.38 7.07 10.37
C ASN A 131 -1.84 6.78 9.99
N GLY A 132 -2.74 6.81 10.98
CA GLY A 132 -4.13 6.42 10.81
C GLY A 132 -4.37 4.94 11.13
N ALA A 133 -5.53 4.42 10.72
CA ALA A 133 -5.90 3.01 10.80
C ALA A 133 -6.56 2.60 9.48
N TRP A 134 -5.84 1.83 8.70
CA TRP A 134 -6.22 1.45 7.33
C TRP A 134 -5.46 0.20 6.88
N ASP A 135 -6.00 -0.47 5.89
CA ASP A 135 -5.30 -1.48 5.11
C ASP A 135 -5.56 -1.29 3.61
N VAL A 136 -4.54 -1.55 2.81
CA VAL A 136 -4.65 -1.63 1.35
C VAL A 136 -4.73 -3.09 0.97
N ALA A 137 -5.84 -3.44 0.34
CA ALA A 137 -6.15 -4.81 0.02
C ALA A 137 -6.71 -4.98 -1.40
N TYR A 138 -6.47 -6.16 -1.94
CA TYR A 138 -7.40 -6.74 -2.89
C TYR A 138 -8.62 -7.23 -2.13
N ASP A 139 -9.78 -7.07 -2.73
CA ASP A 139 -11.02 -7.67 -2.32
C ASP A 139 -11.62 -8.42 -3.51
N ILE A 140 -11.61 -9.74 -3.43
CA ILE A 140 -11.96 -10.64 -4.53
C ILE A 140 -13.23 -11.38 -4.15
N TRP A 141 -14.28 -11.14 -4.93
CA TRP A 141 -15.58 -11.73 -4.69
C TRP A 141 -15.88 -12.84 -5.69
N ASP A 142 -16.54 -13.88 -5.22
CA ASP A 142 -17.22 -14.79 -6.13
C ASP A 142 -18.55 -14.16 -6.62
N SER A 143 -19.04 -14.63 -7.76
CA SER A 143 -20.26 -14.09 -8.37
C SER A 143 -21.55 -14.31 -7.53
N SER A 144 -21.49 -15.17 -6.51
CA SER A 144 -22.59 -15.43 -5.60
C SER A 144 -22.54 -14.58 -4.32
N ASN A 145 -21.47 -13.80 -4.13
CA ASN A 145 -21.19 -13.04 -2.92
C ASN A 145 -21.18 -13.89 -1.63
N GLN A 146 -20.80 -15.18 -1.75
CA GLN A 146 -20.68 -16.08 -0.61
C GLN A 146 -19.26 -16.20 -0.10
N HIS A 147 -18.27 -15.78 -0.92
CA HIS A 147 -16.85 -15.84 -0.59
C HIS A 147 -16.18 -14.51 -0.93
N GLU A 148 -15.56 -13.94 0.07
CA GLU A 148 -14.71 -12.76 0.01
C GLU A 148 -13.27 -13.17 0.30
N ILE A 149 -12.36 -12.82 -0.57
CA ILE A 149 -10.93 -13.13 -0.41
C ILE A 149 -10.16 -11.83 -0.41
N MET A 150 -9.65 -11.45 0.77
CA MET A 150 -8.86 -10.23 0.95
C MET A 150 -7.36 -10.54 0.90
N LEU A 151 -6.60 -9.76 0.14
CA LEU A 151 -5.13 -9.85 0.12
C LEU A 151 -4.55 -8.52 0.55
N TRP A 152 -4.18 -8.40 1.81
CA TRP A 152 -3.65 -7.18 2.39
C TRP A 152 -2.17 -6.98 2.01
N THR A 153 -1.88 -5.97 1.21
CA THR A 153 -0.53 -5.69 0.70
C THR A 153 0.26 -4.77 1.62
N ASN A 154 -0.42 -3.77 2.19
CA ASN A 154 0.11 -2.85 3.21
C ASN A 154 -1.00 -2.44 4.17
N TYR A 155 -0.68 -2.22 5.45
CA TYR A 155 -1.66 -1.94 6.50
C TYR A 155 -0.98 -1.39 7.76
N THR A 156 -1.72 -0.70 8.62
CA THR A 156 -1.21 -0.13 9.88
C THR A 156 -1.20 -1.12 11.04
N GLY A 157 -1.94 -2.24 10.95
CA GLY A 157 -1.90 -3.35 11.92
C GLY A 157 -0.63 -4.21 11.82
N ASN A 158 -0.66 -5.37 12.45
CA ASN A 158 0.46 -6.32 12.48
C ASN A 158 0.15 -7.59 11.67
N PRO A 159 1.18 -8.28 11.13
CA PRO A 159 0.98 -9.50 10.35
C PRO A 159 0.37 -10.68 11.12
N ASP A 160 0.44 -10.66 12.44
CA ASP A 160 -0.18 -11.64 13.33
C ASP A 160 -1.67 -11.39 13.59
N GLY A 161 -2.27 -10.40 12.95
CA GLY A 161 -3.67 -10.04 13.11
C GLY A 161 -3.95 -9.11 14.29
N SER A 162 -2.92 -8.61 14.97
CA SER A 162 -3.03 -7.62 16.04
C SER A 162 -2.84 -6.19 15.53
N GLY A 163 -2.96 -5.20 16.42
CA GLY A 163 -2.76 -3.79 16.10
C GLY A 163 -4.06 -3.03 15.92
N ASN A 164 -3.99 -1.87 15.24
CA ASN A 164 -5.11 -0.94 15.10
C ASN A 164 -6.07 -1.26 13.94
N VAL A 165 -5.67 -2.12 13.02
CA VAL A 165 -6.55 -2.81 12.06
C VAL A 165 -6.35 -4.30 12.19
N LYS A 166 -7.44 -5.06 12.07
CA LYS A 166 -7.46 -6.50 12.31
C LYS A 166 -8.29 -7.16 11.22
N PRO A 167 -7.87 -8.34 10.72
CA PRO A 167 -8.70 -9.08 9.78
C PRO A 167 -10.01 -9.56 10.45
N ILE A 168 -11.04 -9.74 9.64
CA ILE A 168 -12.32 -10.29 10.11
C ILE A 168 -12.09 -11.73 10.57
N SER A 169 -12.43 -12.03 11.82
CA SER A 169 -12.24 -13.36 12.41
C SER A 169 -13.47 -13.82 13.23
N TYR A 170 -14.62 -13.20 13.01
CA TYR A 170 -15.85 -13.52 13.73
C TYR A 170 -16.20 -15.00 13.58
N HIS A 171 -16.54 -15.64 14.72
CA HIS A 171 -16.94 -17.04 14.83
C HIS A 171 -15.86 -18.09 14.53
N TYR A 172 -14.61 -17.66 14.25
CA TYR A 172 -13.51 -18.58 14.02
C TYR A 172 -12.47 -18.48 15.14
N ARG A 173 -11.23 -18.11 14.84
CA ARG A 173 -10.14 -18.12 15.81
C ARG A 173 -9.85 -16.74 16.33
N GLN A 174 -10.08 -16.54 17.62
CA GLN A 174 -9.73 -15.31 18.33
C GLN A 174 -9.00 -15.65 19.63
N ASP A 175 -8.07 -14.79 20.03
CA ASP A 175 -7.46 -14.83 21.34
C ASP A 175 -8.42 -14.23 22.41
N PRO A 176 -8.08 -14.30 23.71
CA PRO A 176 -8.91 -13.71 24.77
C PRO A 176 -9.11 -12.21 24.67
N SER A 177 -8.27 -11.49 23.91
CA SER A 177 -8.41 -10.06 23.63
C SER A 177 -9.32 -9.76 22.42
N GLY A 178 -9.84 -10.79 21.74
CA GLY A 178 -10.63 -10.67 20.52
C GLY A 178 -9.78 -10.38 19.26
N ALA A 179 -8.46 -10.55 19.32
CA ALA A 179 -7.62 -10.46 18.15
C ALA A 179 -7.70 -11.75 17.32
N ALA A 180 -7.64 -11.62 15.99
CA ALA A 180 -7.63 -12.74 15.08
C ALA A 180 -6.39 -13.63 15.29
N ILE A 181 -6.59 -14.94 15.21
CA ILE A 181 -5.49 -15.93 15.23
C ILE A 181 -5.37 -16.52 13.81
N PRO A 182 -4.18 -16.50 13.18
CA PRO A 182 -4.03 -17.07 11.85
C PRO A 182 -4.25 -18.57 11.85
N VAL A 183 -4.95 -19.08 10.84
CA VAL A 183 -5.14 -20.53 10.61
C VAL A 183 -3.93 -21.14 9.91
N TYR A 184 -3.20 -20.34 9.13
CA TYR A 184 -1.91 -20.71 8.54
C TYR A 184 -0.95 -19.51 8.66
N THR A 185 0.32 -19.81 8.91
CA THR A 185 1.39 -18.79 8.98
C THR A 185 2.46 -19.06 7.93
N ASN A 186 3.07 -18.00 7.42
CA ASN A 186 4.20 -18.05 6.47
C ASN A 186 3.90 -18.87 5.20
N VAL A 187 2.67 -18.78 4.69
CA VAL A 187 2.27 -19.43 3.44
C VAL A 187 2.91 -18.70 2.26
N ASN A 188 3.75 -19.38 1.50
CA ASN A 188 4.36 -18.85 0.29
C ASN A 188 3.52 -19.21 -0.93
N VAL A 189 2.76 -18.27 -1.46
CA VAL A 189 1.90 -18.45 -2.63
C VAL A 189 1.66 -17.13 -3.35
N GLY A 190 1.45 -17.16 -4.66
CA GLY A 190 1.10 -15.99 -5.45
C GLY A 190 2.15 -14.88 -5.51
N GLY A 191 3.43 -15.20 -5.21
CA GLY A 191 4.55 -14.28 -5.26
C GLY A 191 4.83 -13.53 -3.96
N ALA A 192 4.21 -13.95 -2.84
CA ALA A 192 4.47 -13.37 -1.51
C ALA A 192 4.28 -14.42 -0.40
N THR A 193 4.64 -14.03 0.82
CA THR A 193 4.42 -14.82 2.03
C THR A 193 3.31 -14.18 2.87
N TRP A 194 2.39 -15.00 3.35
CA TRP A 194 1.16 -14.56 3.97
C TRP A 194 0.87 -15.29 5.29
N ASN A 195 0.25 -14.58 6.22
CA ASN A 195 -0.51 -15.20 7.31
C ASN A 195 -1.99 -15.18 6.91
N VAL A 196 -2.67 -16.29 7.12
CA VAL A 196 -4.04 -16.52 6.62
C VAL A 196 -5.02 -16.59 7.79
N PHE A 197 -6.11 -15.86 7.65
CA PHE A 197 -7.17 -15.76 8.65
C PHE A 197 -8.50 -16.17 8.04
N GLU A 198 -9.34 -16.81 8.84
CA GLU A 198 -10.73 -17.11 8.50
C GLU A 198 -11.66 -16.20 9.28
N GLY A 199 -12.65 -15.65 8.59
CA GLY A 199 -13.67 -14.82 9.18
C GLY A 199 -15.06 -15.08 8.60
N TYR A 200 -16.03 -14.43 9.20
CA TYR A 200 -17.41 -14.46 8.74
C TYR A 200 -18.05 -13.08 8.96
N ASN A 201 -18.65 -12.55 7.89
CA ASN A 201 -19.36 -11.27 7.90
C ASN A 201 -20.65 -11.36 7.06
N GLY A 202 -21.56 -12.26 7.46
CA GLY A 202 -22.71 -12.63 6.64
C GLY A 202 -22.39 -13.61 5.50
N HIS A 203 -21.10 -13.70 5.15
CA HIS A 203 -20.50 -14.59 4.16
C HIS A 203 -19.12 -15.03 4.67
N LYS A 204 -18.48 -15.98 3.98
CA LYS A 204 -17.13 -16.45 4.34
C LYS A 204 -16.08 -15.42 3.90
N VAL A 205 -15.17 -15.07 4.80
CA VAL A 205 -14.05 -14.17 4.53
C VAL A 205 -12.73 -14.91 4.78
N ILE A 206 -11.84 -14.87 3.80
CA ILE A 206 -10.47 -15.38 3.90
C ILE A 206 -9.52 -14.20 3.70
N SER A 207 -8.82 -13.80 4.76
CA SER A 207 -7.87 -12.68 4.71
C SER A 207 -6.44 -13.21 4.72
N LEU A 208 -5.66 -12.81 3.72
CA LEU A 208 -4.24 -13.09 3.62
C LEU A 208 -3.46 -11.80 3.90
N LEU A 209 -2.81 -11.72 5.05
CA LEU A 209 -1.99 -10.58 5.44
C LEU A 209 -0.54 -10.82 5.03
N ARG A 210 0.01 -9.96 4.18
CA ARG A 210 1.39 -10.07 3.74
C ARG A 210 2.34 -9.91 4.92
N THR A 211 3.25 -10.88 5.14
CA THR A 211 4.19 -10.84 6.26
C THR A 211 5.23 -9.72 6.11
N SER A 212 5.52 -9.33 4.86
CA SER A 212 6.36 -8.19 4.51
C SER A 212 5.53 -7.17 3.71
N LYS A 213 5.10 -6.11 4.36
CA LYS A 213 4.27 -5.05 3.78
C LYS A 213 4.99 -4.36 2.61
N THR A 214 4.25 -3.99 1.56
CA THR A 214 4.84 -3.33 0.39
C THR A 214 3.85 -2.39 -0.28
N ASN A 215 4.41 -1.36 -0.92
CA ASN A 215 3.64 -0.40 -1.71
C ASN A 215 3.64 -0.71 -3.21
N SER A 216 4.37 -1.73 -3.63
CA SER A 216 4.38 -2.12 -5.05
C SER A 216 4.68 -3.61 -5.21
N GLY A 217 4.20 -4.18 -6.31
CA GLY A 217 4.47 -5.58 -6.61
C GLY A 217 3.51 -6.18 -7.62
N THR A 218 3.62 -7.50 -7.74
CA THR A 218 2.72 -8.34 -8.53
C THR A 218 2.14 -9.44 -7.65
N VAL A 219 0.92 -9.88 -7.97
CA VAL A 219 0.24 -10.98 -7.29
C VAL A 219 -0.29 -11.95 -8.34
N ASP A 220 0.04 -13.23 -8.21
CA ASP A 220 -0.61 -14.31 -8.95
C ASP A 220 -1.86 -14.74 -8.18
N ILE A 221 -2.96 -14.05 -8.46
CA ILE A 221 -4.26 -14.26 -7.81
C ILE A 221 -4.77 -15.66 -8.06
N LYS A 222 -4.58 -16.20 -9.29
CA LYS A 222 -5.01 -17.57 -9.60
C LYS A 222 -4.36 -18.59 -8.67
N SER A 223 -3.05 -18.49 -8.47
CA SER A 223 -2.33 -19.43 -7.58
C SER A 223 -2.84 -19.34 -6.15
N ILE A 224 -3.18 -18.16 -5.66
CA ILE A 224 -3.77 -17.97 -4.34
C ILE A 224 -5.17 -18.61 -4.25
N LEU A 225 -6.05 -18.36 -5.21
CA LEU A 225 -7.38 -18.94 -5.25
C LEU A 225 -7.34 -20.47 -5.33
N GLN A 226 -6.40 -21.03 -6.12
CA GLN A 226 -6.18 -22.46 -6.18
C GLN A 226 -5.67 -23.04 -4.86
N TRP A 227 -4.79 -22.32 -4.17
CA TRP A 227 -4.32 -22.72 -2.85
C TRP A 227 -5.49 -22.74 -1.84
N ILE A 228 -6.33 -21.69 -1.80
CA ILE A 228 -7.51 -21.62 -0.93
C ILE A 228 -8.49 -22.78 -1.24
N LYS A 229 -8.75 -23.04 -2.52
CA LYS A 229 -9.55 -24.18 -2.98
C LYS A 229 -8.97 -25.51 -2.48
N SER A 230 -7.65 -25.69 -2.55
CA SER A 230 -6.97 -26.90 -2.07
C SER A 230 -7.11 -27.14 -0.56
N LYS A 231 -7.43 -26.09 0.21
CA LYS A 231 -7.72 -26.15 1.64
C LYS A 231 -9.18 -26.42 1.96
N GLY A 232 -10.03 -26.54 0.94
CA GLY A 232 -11.44 -26.89 1.10
C GLY A 232 -12.36 -25.73 1.45
N TYR A 233 -11.92 -24.47 1.31
CA TYR A 233 -12.74 -23.31 1.64
C TYR A 233 -13.91 -23.10 0.65
N PHE A 234 -13.69 -23.42 -0.61
CA PHE A 234 -14.70 -23.41 -1.67
C PHE A 234 -14.35 -24.43 -2.76
N GLY A 235 -15.35 -24.72 -3.62
CA GLY A 235 -15.18 -25.57 -4.80
C GLY A 235 -14.66 -24.80 -6.02
N ASP A 236 -15.30 -25.03 -7.17
CA ASP A 236 -15.01 -24.27 -8.40
C ASP A 236 -15.92 -23.03 -8.44
N ILE A 237 -15.52 -21.98 -7.75
CA ILE A 237 -16.26 -20.73 -7.70
C ILE A 237 -16.20 -19.98 -9.04
N ASN A 238 -17.25 -19.21 -9.33
CA ASN A 238 -17.21 -18.19 -10.36
C ASN A 238 -16.55 -16.95 -9.79
N VAL A 239 -15.34 -16.60 -10.24
CA VAL A 239 -14.66 -15.37 -9.83
C VAL A 239 -15.42 -14.20 -10.41
N GLY A 240 -16.05 -13.39 -9.57
CA GLY A 240 -16.92 -12.29 -9.97
C GLY A 240 -16.12 -11.04 -10.31
N SER A 241 -15.46 -10.47 -9.34
CA SER A 241 -14.63 -9.27 -9.49
C SER A 241 -13.34 -9.35 -8.70
N VAL A 242 -12.35 -8.62 -9.18
CA VAL A 242 -11.14 -8.27 -8.44
C VAL A 242 -11.19 -6.77 -8.19
N GLN A 243 -11.14 -6.38 -6.93
CA GLN A 243 -11.10 -4.99 -6.50
C GLN A 243 -9.74 -4.72 -5.85
N TYR A 244 -9.29 -3.47 -5.86
CA TYR A 244 -8.09 -3.03 -5.17
C TYR A 244 -8.28 -1.62 -4.63
N GLY A 245 -8.10 -1.46 -3.34
CA GLY A 245 -8.38 -0.20 -2.67
C GLY A 245 -7.83 -0.15 -1.26
N VAL A 246 -8.39 0.76 -0.47
CA VAL A 246 -8.00 0.95 0.92
C VAL A 246 -9.23 0.91 1.83
N GLU A 247 -9.26 -0.03 2.79
CA GLU A 247 -10.21 0.05 3.90
C GLU A 247 -9.73 1.10 4.90
N ILE A 248 -10.57 2.07 5.19
CA ILE A 248 -10.22 3.16 6.10
C ILE A 248 -11.07 3.06 7.36
N THR A 249 -10.44 2.76 8.48
CA THR A 249 -11.04 2.84 9.81
C THR A 249 -10.90 4.25 10.40
N SER A 250 -9.72 4.88 10.24
CA SER A 250 -9.53 6.27 10.62
C SER A 250 -8.41 6.96 9.83
N SER A 251 -8.63 8.24 9.50
CA SER A 251 -7.68 9.12 8.82
C SER A 251 -7.81 10.56 9.34
N PRO A 252 -7.63 10.78 10.67
CA PRO A 252 -7.91 12.06 11.29
C PRO A 252 -6.99 13.16 10.76
N GLY A 253 -7.56 14.36 10.55
CA GLY A 253 -6.86 15.51 9.98
C GLY A 253 -6.74 15.51 8.45
N GLY A 254 -7.26 14.49 7.79
CA GLY A 254 -7.21 14.34 6.33
C GLY A 254 -5.92 13.66 5.85
N MET A 255 -6.07 12.57 5.12
CA MET A 255 -4.97 11.79 4.56
C MET A 255 -5.19 11.52 3.09
N ASN A 256 -4.08 11.45 2.33
CA ASN A 256 -4.10 11.10 0.93
C ASN A 256 -3.57 9.67 0.73
N PHE A 257 -4.31 8.88 -0.02
CA PHE A 257 -3.92 7.57 -0.51
C PHE A 257 -3.86 7.67 -2.04
N ASN A 258 -2.73 7.37 -2.64
CA ASN A 258 -2.55 7.45 -4.08
C ASN A 258 -2.24 6.08 -4.66
N PHE A 259 -2.97 5.71 -5.69
CA PHE A 259 -2.77 4.50 -6.47
C PHE A 259 -2.20 4.90 -7.82
N ASN A 260 -0.89 4.68 -7.97
CA ASN A 260 -0.12 5.15 -9.12
C ASN A 260 -0.18 4.20 -10.30
N ASN A 261 -0.47 2.94 -10.02
CA ASN A 261 -0.74 1.92 -11.03
C ASN A 261 -1.47 0.73 -10.41
N TRP A 262 -2.52 0.29 -11.08
CA TRP A 262 -3.13 -1.01 -10.83
C TRP A 262 -3.58 -1.62 -12.16
N SER A 263 -3.36 -2.89 -12.33
CA SER A 263 -3.79 -3.60 -13.55
C SER A 263 -4.11 -5.07 -13.24
N VAL A 264 -5.06 -5.61 -13.98
CA VAL A 264 -5.45 -7.02 -13.92
C VAL A 264 -5.32 -7.65 -15.30
N THR A 265 -4.71 -8.82 -15.34
CA THR A 265 -4.67 -9.67 -16.54
C THR A 265 -5.42 -10.96 -16.25
N SER A 266 -6.45 -11.25 -17.04
CA SER A 266 -7.24 -12.49 -16.99
C SER A 266 -7.19 -13.18 -18.36
N LYS A 267 -6.82 -14.46 -18.37
CA LYS A 267 -6.76 -15.30 -19.60
C LYS A 267 -7.50 -16.59 -19.36
#